data_96e07762d9e75fcbdaaccf2fcf99ac82
#
_entry.id   96e07762d9e75fcbdaaccf2fcf99ac82
#
_cell.length_a   1.000
_cell.length_b   1.000
_cell.length_c   1.000
_cell.angle_alpha   90.00
_cell.angle_beta   90.00
_cell.angle_gamma   90.00
#
_symmetry.space_group_name_H-M   'P 1'
#
loop_
_entity.id
_entity.type
_entity.pdbx_description
1 polymer ?
#
loop_
_entity_poly.entity_id
_entity_poly.type
_entity_poly.pdbx_seq_one_letter_code
_entity_poly.pdbx_strand_id
1 'polypeptide(L)'
;MKTKPIRIICLVVLVVTLTGCAYWWRAYQTYQQMGEFDKYFSVVAADDFSLKFKEPIMLSEDFVSLARLRPTEETPTPDGKHWRYWFHKIDGYKKPVSPKVEFHSDLNFNKNDKLVAWSFSSLFLEIAPPKFLEASLRSIGGGEINKDKMQLRGNTDAIEKIAADLPKKSAVVAKLGQPFEIKKEKDKEIYIYRFLLDTKTIDEGYEDRAISEVKLSFDNKTQELVRMAGRFAGLKISINYRKFQDKPADES
;
A
#
# COMPACT_ATOMS: atom_id res chain seq x y z
N MET A 1 13.51 51.91 -15.13
CA MET A 1 12.30 51.10 -14.88
C MET A 1 12.43 49.71 -15.50
N LYS A 2 13.05 48.73 -14.83
CA LYS A 2 13.21 47.31 -15.31
C LYS A 2 12.82 46.28 -14.26
N THR A 3 11.69 46.47 -13.54
CA THR A 3 11.29 45.56 -12.43
C THR A 3 10.17 44.58 -12.81
N LYS A 4 9.58 44.70 -14.01
CA LYS A 4 8.51 43.80 -14.47
C LYS A 4 8.94 42.33 -14.66
N PRO A 5 10.10 42.02 -15.33
CA PRO A 5 10.45 40.62 -15.54
C PRO A 5 10.78 39.86 -14.24
N ILE A 6 11.40 40.53 -13.26
CA ILE A 6 11.74 39.90 -11.96
C ILE A 6 10.48 39.54 -11.18
N ARG A 7 9.45 40.39 -11.17
CA ARG A 7 8.18 40.09 -10.51
C ARG A 7 7.45 38.90 -11.14
N ILE A 8 7.50 38.78 -12.47
CA ILE A 8 6.89 37.65 -13.19
C ILE A 8 7.66 36.37 -12.87
N ILE A 9 9.00 36.39 -12.87
CA ILE A 9 9.83 35.24 -12.51
C ILE A 9 9.59 34.81 -11.07
N CYS A 10 9.53 35.74 -10.11
CA CYS A 10 9.19 35.44 -8.71
C CYS A 10 7.79 34.86 -8.57
N LEU A 11 6.79 35.32 -9.33
CA LEU A 11 5.43 34.80 -9.32
C LEU A 11 5.38 33.37 -9.91
N VAL A 12 6.08 33.12 -11.00
CA VAL A 12 6.18 31.76 -11.59
C VAL A 12 6.89 30.80 -10.65
N VAL A 13 8.00 31.19 -10.02
CA VAL A 13 8.72 30.37 -9.03
C VAL A 13 7.83 30.12 -7.83
N LEU A 14 7.09 31.10 -7.34
CA LEU A 14 6.15 30.94 -6.23
C LEU A 14 5.03 29.94 -6.57
N VAL A 15 4.44 30.01 -7.77
CA VAL A 15 3.40 29.10 -8.24
C VAL A 15 3.94 27.66 -8.35
N VAL A 16 5.16 27.47 -8.91
CA VAL A 16 5.77 26.15 -9.05
C VAL A 16 6.11 25.53 -7.68
N THR A 17 6.55 26.33 -6.71
CA THR A 17 6.81 25.83 -5.34
C THR A 17 5.51 25.48 -4.59
N LEU A 18 4.42 26.20 -4.83
CA LEU A 18 3.12 25.95 -4.19
C LEU A 18 2.46 24.66 -4.68
N THR A 19 2.62 24.27 -5.95
CA THR A 19 2.05 23.02 -6.49
C THR A 19 2.70 21.77 -5.89
N GLY A 20 4.01 21.79 -5.60
CA GLY A 20 4.71 20.69 -4.94
C GLY A 20 4.29 20.46 -3.48
N CYS A 21 3.81 21.48 -2.77
CA CYS A 21 3.38 21.36 -1.37
C CYS A 21 1.94 20.85 -1.21
N ALA A 22 1.10 21.02 -2.22
CA ALA A 22 -0.33 20.77 -2.09
C ALA A 22 -0.68 19.27 -1.89
N TYR A 23 -0.02 18.36 -2.60
CA TYR A 23 -0.27 16.91 -2.42
C TYR A 23 0.25 16.40 -1.06
N TRP A 24 1.38 16.91 -0.57
CA TRP A 24 1.87 16.60 0.78
C TRP A 24 0.89 17.07 1.86
N TRP A 25 0.29 18.24 1.66
CA TRP A 25 -0.70 18.77 2.59
C TRP A 25 -1.96 17.88 2.62
N ARG A 26 -2.47 17.47 1.46
CA ARG A 26 -3.62 16.53 1.38
C ARG A 26 -3.30 15.16 1.98
N ALA A 27 -2.11 14.63 1.71
CA ALA A 27 -1.65 13.39 2.33
C ALA A 27 -1.55 13.51 3.85
N TYR A 28 -1.04 14.63 4.37
CA TYR A 28 -0.98 14.90 5.80
C TYR A 28 -2.37 15.04 6.43
N GLN A 29 -3.30 15.73 5.78
CA GLN A 29 -4.68 15.82 6.25
C GLN A 29 -5.36 14.44 6.29
N THR A 30 -5.14 13.61 5.26
CA THR A 30 -5.65 12.22 5.25
C THR A 30 -5.03 11.39 6.37
N TYR A 31 -3.74 11.58 6.65
CA TYR A 31 -3.08 10.98 7.82
C TYR A 31 -3.75 11.42 9.14
N GLN A 32 -4.07 12.71 9.30
CA GLN A 32 -4.77 13.20 10.50
C GLN A 32 -6.15 12.56 10.66
N GLN A 33 -6.88 12.34 9.57
CA GLN A 33 -8.16 11.63 9.60
C GLN A 33 -8.05 10.21 10.15
N MET A 34 -6.90 9.52 9.96
CA MET A 34 -6.66 8.18 10.51
C MET A 34 -6.72 8.15 12.05
N GLY A 35 -6.52 9.28 12.73
CA GLY A 35 -6.66 9.41 14.18
C GLY A 35 -8.11 9.26 14.68
N GLU A 36 -9.09 9.53 13.83
CA GLU A 36 -10.51 9.35 14.08
C GLU A 36 -11.10 8.37 13.04
N PHE A 37 -10.52 7.16 12.97
CA PHE A 37 -10.73 6.22 11.87
C PHE A 37 -12.21 6.00 11.53
N ASP A 38 -13.04 5.65 12.51
CA ASP A 38 -14.46 5.33 12.27
C ASP A 38 -15.31 6.54 11.85
N LYS A 39 -14.85 7.77 12.12
CA LYS A 39 -15.49 8.99 11.63
C LYS A 39 -15.26 9.19 10.14
N TYR A 40 -14.04 8.98 9.67
CA TYR A 40 -13.61 9.32 8.31
C TYR A 40 -13.52 8.14 7.36
N PHE A 41 -13.45 6.92 7.89
CA PHE A 41 -13.30 5.70 7.08
C PHE A 41 -14.33 4.65 7.46
N SER A 42 -14.52 3.70 6.54
CA SER A 42 -15.18 2.42 6.82
C SER A 42 -14.51 1.33 5.99
N VAL A 43 -14.48 0.12 6.54
CA VAL A 43 -13.93 -1.06 5.89
C VAL A 43 -15.08 -1.96 5.45
N VAL A 44 -14.99 -2.46 4.23
CA VAL A 44 -15.83 -3.54 3.72
C VAL A 44 -14.89 -4.67 3.33
N ALA A 45 -15.03 -5.81 4.01
CA ALA A 45 -14.27 -7.03 3.75
C ALA A 45 -15.27 -8.13 3.37
N ALA A 46 -15.27 -8.47 2.08
CA ALA A 46 -16.03 -9.58 1.51
C ALA A 46 -15.04 -10.43 0.69
N ASP A 47 -15.26 -10.60 -0.61
CA ASP A 47 -14.29 -11.25 -1.50
C ASP A 47 -13.02 -10.39 -1.68
N ASP A 48 -13.20 -9.07 -1.67
CA ASP A 48 -12.14 -8.06 -1.69
C ASP A 48 -12.16 -7.22 -0.40
N PHE A 49 -11.03 -6.60 -0.06
CA PHE A 49 -10.95 -5.62 1.01
C PHE A 49 -11.07 -4.22 0.42
N SER A 50 -11.97 -3.40 0.95
CA SER A 50 -12.18 -2.02 0.50
C SER A 50 -12.19 -1.05 1.68
N LEU A 51 -11.26 -0.08 1.66
CA LEU A 51 -11.26 1.09 2.53
C LEU A 51 -12.05 2.20 1.83
N LYS A 52 -13.16 2.62 2.43
CA LYS A 52 -13.99 3.74 1.95
C LYS A 52 -13.67 5.02 2.72
N PHE A 53 -13.62 6.13 2.00
CA PHE A 53 -13.35 7.47 2.52
C PHE A 53 -14.66 8.25 2.59
N LYS A 54 -15.13 8.57 3.79
CA LYS A 54 -16.39 9.31 4.02
C LYS A 54 -16.23 10.79 3.69
N GLU A 55 -15.07 11.38 3.99
CA GLU A 55 -14.70 12.76 3.67
C GLU A 55 -13.37 12.78 2.90
N PRO A 56 -13.39 12.45 1.60
CA PRO A 56 -12.18 12.26 0.80
C PRO A 56 -11.45 13.58 0.53
N ILE A 57 -10.12 13.56 0.66
CA ILE A 57 -9.23 14.72 0.47
C ILE A 57 -8.27 14.48 -0.71
N MET A 58 -7.68 13.29 -0.83
CA MET A 58 -6.70 12.95 -1.84
C MET A 58 -7.29 12.98 -3.26
N LEU A 59 -6.55 13.58 -4.19
CA LEU A 59 -6.87 13.61 -5.61
C LEU A 59 -6.13 12.50 -6.36
N SER A 60 -6.58 12.15 -7.56
CA SER A 60 -5.92 11.14 -8.38
C SER A 60 -4.46 11.51 -8.71
N GLU A 61 -4.18 12.77 -9.06
CA GLU A 61 -2.83 13.23 -9.37
C GLU A 61 -1.89 13.24 -8.14
N ASP A 62 -2.41 13.17 -6.91
CA ASP A 62 -1.59 12.98 -5.72
C ASP A 62 -0.94 11.59 -5.72
N PHE A 63 -1.67 10.56 -6.17
CA PHE A 63 -1.13 9.21 -6.31
C PHE A 63 -0.07 9.12 -7.39
N VAL A 64 -0.27 9.77 -8.54
CA VAL A 64 0.75 9.86 -9.59
C VAL A 64 1.99 10.58 -9.07
N SER A 65 1.82 11.70 -8.37
CA SER A 65 2.92 12.47 -7.79
C SER A 65 3.73 11.67 -6.76
N LEU A 66 3.06 10.82 -5.96
CA LEU A 66 3.70 9.96 -4.95
C LEU A 66 4.35 8.72 -5.58
N ALA A 67 3.63 8.05 -6.48
CA ALA A 67 4.06 6.79 -7.09
C ALA A 67 5.06 7.01 -8.24
N ARG A 68 4.96 8.11 -8.97
CA ARG A 68 5.70 8.41 -10.21
C ARG A 68 5.36 7.45 -11.35
N LEU A 69 4.17 6.90 -11.32
CA LEU A 69 3.64 6.00 -12.34
C LEU A 69 2.12 6.12 -12.39
N ARG A 70 1.55 5.77 -13.54
CA ARG A 70 0.12 5.80 -13.78
C ARG A 70 -0.50 4.40 -13.62
N PRO A 71 -1.83 4.30 -13.44
CA PRO A 71 -2.51 3.01 -13.37
C PRO A 71 -2.37 2.21 -14.67
N THR A 72 -2.58 0.90 -14.58
CA THR A 72 -2.71 0.01 -15.75
C THR A 72 -3.92 0.39 -16.58
N GLU A 73 -5.04 0.62 -15.90
CA GLU A 73 -6.33 0.93 -16.51
C GLU A 73 -6.94 2.15 -15.85
N GLU A 74 -7.50 3.04 -16.67
CA GLU A 74 -8.32 4.16 -16.25
C GLU A 74 -9.66 4.11 -16.99
N THR A 75 -10.76 3.99 -16.25
CA THR A 75 -12.09 3.86 -16.80
C THR A 75 -13.01 4.94 -16.24
N PRO A 76 -13.64 5.77 -17.09
CA PRO A 76 -14.69 6.68 -16.64
C PRO A 76 -15.88 5.90 -16.07
N THR A 77 -16.49 6.44 -15.01
CA THR A 77 -17.71 5.92 -14.41
C THR A 77 -18.77 7.01 -14.29
N PRO A 78 -20.06 6.70 -14.12
CA PRO A 78 -21.11 7.70 -13.93
C PRO A 78 -20.83 8.65 -12.76
N ASP A 79 -20.13 8.19 -11.73
CA ASP A 79 -19.84 8.94 -10.50
C ASP A 79 -18.43 9.52 -10.43
N GLY A 80 -17.61 9.33 -11.48
CA GLY A 80 -16.24 9.81 -11.55
C GLY A 80 -15.32 8.97 -12.42
N LYS A 81 -14.29 8.34 -11.83
CA LYS A 81 -13.39 7.43 -12.54
C LYS A 81 -12.88 6.31 -11.63
N HIS A 82 -12.53 5.20 -12.27
CA HIS A 82 -11.94 4.01 -11.64
C HIS A 82 -10.54 3.80 -12.22
N TRP A 83 -9.58 3.58 -11.33
CA TRP A 83 -8.21 3.22 -11.65
C TRP A 83 -7.90 1.82 -11.14
N ARG A 84 -7.20 1.02 -11.96
CA ARG A 84 -6.72 -0.31 -11.60
C ARG A 84 -5.24 -0.43 -11.83
N TYR A 85 -4.55 -0.97 -10.83
CA TYR A 85 -3.14 -1.32 -10.86
C TYR A 85 -3.01 -2.85 -10.83
N TRP A 86 -2.58 -3.46 -11.95
CA TRP A 86 -2.31 -4.89 -12.03
C TRP A 86 -0.87 -5.21 -11.68
N PHE A 87 -0.68 -6.20 -10.81
CA PHE A 87 0.62 -6.71 -10.38
C PHE A 87 0.72 -8.17 -10.80
N HIS A 88 1.64 -8.48 -11.72
CA HIS A 88 1.88 -9.82 -12.22
C HIS A 88 3.14 -10.39 -11.57
N LYS A 89 3.05 -11.60 -10.98
CA LYS A 89 4.23 -12.30 -10.49
C LYS A 89 5.19 -12.57 -11.63
N ILE A 90 6.49 -12.33 -11.41
CA ILE A 90 7.53 -12.49 -12.41
C ILE A 90 8.61 -13.48 -11.95
N ASP A 91 9.25 -14.08 -12.94
CA ASP A 91 10.43 -14.96 -12.80
C ASP A 91 11.74 -14.15 -12.73
N GLY A 92 12.89 -14.87 -12.77
CA GLY A 92 14.23 -14.29 -12.79
C GLY A 92 14.56 -13.46 -14.03
N TYR A 93 13.81 -13.66 -15.11
CA TYR A 93 13.96 -12.93 -16.37
C TYR A 93 12.99 -11.75 -16.49
N LYS A 94 12.31 -11.41 -15.39
CA LYS A 94 11.25 -10.38 -15.32
C LYS A 94 10.04 -10.66 -16.22
N LYS A 95 9.78 -11.93 -16.54
CA LYS A 95 8.62 -12.36 -17.33
C LYS A 95 7.51 -12.85 -16.40
N PRO A 96 6.23 -12.60 -16.72
CA PRO A 96 5.11 -13.18 -15.98
C PRO A 96 5.21 -14.70 -15.93
N VAL A 97 4.97 -15.28 -14.74
CA VAL A 97 4.97 -16.74 -14.55
C VAL A 97 3.75 -17.40 -15.21
N SER A 98 3.87 -18.71 -15.50
CA SER A 98 2.76 -19.54 -15.95
C SER A 98 2.58 -20.72 -15.00
N PRO A 99 1.37 -21.00 -14.47
CA PRO A 99 0.14 -20.19 -14.64
C PRO A 99 0.27 -18.79 -14.06
N LYS A 100 -0.53 -17.86 -14.55
CA LYS A 100 -0.54 -16.47 -14.05
C LYS A 100 -0.87 -16.41 -12.57
N VAL A 101 -0.07 -15.64 -11.84
CA VAL A 101 -0.32 -15.26 -10.44
C VAL A 101 -0.34 -13.73 -10.42
N GLU A 102 -1.51 -13.16 -10.17
CA GLU A 102 -1.71 -11.72 -10.28
C GLU A 102 -2.71 -11.22 -9.25
N PHE A 103 -2.53 -9.99 -8.79
CA PHE A 103 -3.49 -9.27 -7.96
C PHE A 103 -3.63 -7.84 -8.45
N HIS A 104 -4.69 -7.18 -8.03
CA HIS A 104 -4.89 -5.77 -8.36
C HIS A 104 -5.23 -4.94 -7.13
N SER A 105 -5.00 -3.66 -7.28
CA SER A 105 -5.46 -2.62 -6.37
C SER A 105 -6.26 -1.60 -7.15
N ASP A 106 -7.46 -1.28 -6.66
CA ASP A 106 -8.40 -0.38 -7.30
C ASP A 106 -8.57 0.90 -6.52
N LEU A 107 -8.57 2.03 -7.21
CA LEU A 107 -8.89 3.34 -6.67
C LEU A 107 -10.11 3.91 -7.38
N ASN A 108 -11.14 4.27 -6.62
CA ASN A 108 -12.33 4.92 -7.15
C ASN A 108 -12.34 6.39 -6.76
N PHE A 109 -12.53 7.26 -7.75
CA PHE A 109 -12.59 8.70 -7.57
C PHE A 109 -13.98 9.21 -7.94
N ASN A 110 -14.48 10.19 -7.18
CA ASN A 110 -15.76 10.85 -7.48
C ASN A 110 -15.60 11.93 -8.58
N LYS A 111 -16.71 12.60 -8.93
CA LYS A 111 -16.74 13.68 -9.95
C LYS A 111 -15.81 14.86 -9.63
N ASN A 112 -15.46 15.05 -8.37
CA ASN A 112 -14.52 16.09 -7.92
C ASN A 112 -13.07 15.57 -7.88
N ASP A 113 -12.79 14.42 -8.51
CA ASP A 113 -11.48 13.77 -8.56
C ASP A 113 -10.93 13.33 -7.20
N LYS A 114 -11.78 13.16 -6.17
CA LYS A 114 -11.38 12.76 -4.83
C LYS A 114 -11.53 11.25 -4.65
N LEU A 115 -10.53 10.61 -4.01
CA LEU A 115 -10.52 9.18 -3.71
C LEU A 115 -11.63 8.81 -2.72
N VAL A 116 -12.62 8.03 -3.16
CA VAL A 116 -13.75 7.57 -2.33
C VAL A 116 -13.62 6.13 -1.87
N ALA A 117 -12.82 5.31 -2.57
CA ALA A 117 -12.53 3.95 -2.15
C ALA A 117 -11.17 3.46 -2.66
N TRP A 118 -10.50 2.66 -1.83
CA TRP A 118 -9.28 1.95 -2.18
C TRP A 118 -9.44 0.47 -1.84
N SER A 119 -9.32 -0.40 -2.86
CA SER A 119 -9.60 -1.82 -2.70
C SER A 119 -8.39 -2.68 -3.08
N PHE A 120 -8.35 -3.88 -2.51
CA PHE A 120 -7.34 -4.91 -2.76
C PHE A 120 -8.02 -6.23 -3.08
N SER A 121 -7.59 -6.87 -4.15
CA SER A 121 -8.15 -8.15 -4.60
C SER A 121 -7.82 -9.31 -3.67
N SER A 122 -8.60 -10.39 -3.79
CA SER A 122 -8.54 -11.58 -2.92
C SER A 122 -7.14 -12.20 -2.82
N LEU A 123 -6.36 -12.27 -3.90
CA LEU A 123 -5.01 -12.83 -3.83
C LEU A 123 -4.07 -12.01 -2.93
N PHE A 124 -4.21 -10.68 -2.89
CA PHE A 124 -3.44 -9.85 -1.95
C PHE A 124 -3.81 -10.16 -0.50
N LEU A 125 -5.06 -10.52 -0.24
CA LEU A 125 -5.57 -10.83 1.11
C LEU A 125 -5.01 -12.16 1.65
N GLU A 126 -4.51 -13.04 0.81
CA GLU A 126 -3.78 -14.26 1.23
C GLU A 126 -2.48 -13.95 1.99
N ILE A 127 -1.89 -12.78 1.74
CA ILE A 127 -0.67 -12.32 2.41
C ILE A 127 -0.91 -11.12 3.34
N ALA A 128 -2.08 -10.48 3.24
CA ALA A 128 -2.52 -9.37 4.10
C ALA A 128 -3.96 -9.62 4.56
N PRO A 129 -4.19 -10.56 5.51
CA PRO A 129 -5.54 -10.93 5.92
C PRO A 129 -6.36 -9.72 6.37
N PRO A 130 -7.66 -9.63 6.02
CA PRO A 130 -8.46 -8.41 6.18
C PRO A 130 -8.45 -7.81 7.58
N LYS A 131 -8.58 -8.62 8.63
CA LYS A 131 -8.55 -8.15 10.03
C LYS A 131 -7.21 -7.48 10.39
N PHE A 132 -6.10 -8.07 9.96
CA PHE A 132 -4.76 -7.53 10.20
C PHE A 132 -4.47 -6.31 9.33
N LEU A 133 -5.00 -6.29 8.10
CA LEU A 133 -4.89 -5.13 7.21
C LEU A 133 -5.65 -3.94 7.80
N GLU A 134 -6.88 -4.13 8.26
CA GLU A 134 -7.67 -3.11 8.95
C GLU A 134 -6.97 -2.60 10.21
N ALA A 135 -6.51 -3.49 11.09
CA ALA A 135 -5.77 -3.12 12.30
C ALA A 135 -4.49 -2.33 11.97
N SER A 136 -3.79 -2.72 10.90
CA SER A 136 -2.62 -1.98 10.42
C SER A 136 -2.98 -0.56 9.97
N LEU A 137 -4.08 -0.38 9.24
CA LEU A 137 -4.58 0.93 8.83
C LEU A 137 -4.99 1.78 10.03
N ARG A 138 -5.73 1.21 10.99
CA ARG A 138 -6.12 1.90 12.24
C ARG A 138 -4.90 2.35 13.06
N SER A 139 -3.83 1.53 13.10
CA SER A 139 -2.62 1.86 13.83
C SER A 139 -1.89 3.10 13.30
N ILE A 140 -2.17 3.51 12.06
CA ILE A 140 -1.60 4.70 11.43
C ILE A 140 -2.01 5.96 12.20
N GLY A 141 -3.26 6.03 12.67
CA GLY A 141 -3.80 7.22 13.35
C GLY A 141 -3.08 7.60 14.64
N GLY A 142 -2.50 6.63 15.34
CA GLY A 142 -1.67 6.86 16.54
C GLY A 142 -0.17 6.80 16.25
N GLY A 143 0.21 6.82 14.98
CA GLY A 143 1.58 6.57 14.53
C GLY A 143 2.51 7.77 14.65
N GLU A 144 3.79 7.50 14.46
CA GLU A 144 4.86 8.49 14.44
C GLU A 144 5.40 8.69 13.04
N ILE A 145 5.55 9.94 12.63
CA ILE A 145 6.21 10.31 11.36
C ILE A 145 7.69 10.54 11.61
N ASN A 146 8.54 9.68 11.07
CA ASN A 146 9.97 9.92 10.99
C ASN A 146 10.27 10.71 9.70
N LYS A 147 10.49 12.01 9.84
CA LYS A 147 10.74 12.91 8.71
C LYS A 147 12.04 12.59 7.97
N ASP A 148 13.11 12.23 8.70
CA ASP A 148 14.42 11.95 8.10
C ASP A 148 14.42 10.69 7.22
N LYS A 149 13.61 9.70 7.60
CA LYS A 149 13.49 8.43 6.87
C LYS A 149 12.29 8.38 5.94
N MET A 150 11.46 9.43 5.90
CA MET A 150 10.18 9.45 5.20
C MET A 150 9.33 8.20 5.53
N GLN A 151 9.27 7.85 6.81
CA GLN A 151 8.58 6.67 7.31
C GLN A 151 7.46 7.04 8.26
N LEU A 152 6.32 6.42 8.06
CA LEU A 152 5.21 6.39 9.00
C LEU A 152 5.25 5.04 9.74
N ARG A 153 5.31 5.08 11.07
CA ARG A 153 5.27 3.91 11.94
C ARG A 153 3.97 3.92 12.73
N GLY A 154 3.08 2.96 12.46
CA GLY A 154 1.82 2.83 13.19
C GLY A 154 2.05 2.48 14.67
N ASN A 155 1.17 2.98 15.53
CA ASN A 155 1.13 2.61 16.95
C ASN A 155 0.28 1.34 17.11
N THR A 156 0.93 0.20 17.25
CA THR A 156 0.25 -1.11 17.42
C THR A 156 -0.27 -1.35 18.84
N ASP A 157 0.21 -0.57 19.82
CA ASP A 157 -0.16 -0.78 21.23
C ASP A 157 -1.54 -0.18 21.56
N ALA A 158 -1.98 0.78 20.73
CA ALA A 158 -3.32 1.38 20.84
C ALA A 158 -4.42 0.56 20.13
N ILE A 159 -4.07 -0.56 19.47
CA ILE A 159 -4.99 -1.38 18.70
C ILE A 159 -5.38 -2.62 19.51
N GLU A 160 -6.68 -2.91 19.56
CA GLU A 160 -7.19 -4.15 20.14
C GLU A 160 -6.56 -5.37 19.48
N LYS A 161 -6.20 -6.36 20.30
CA LYS A 161 -5.58 -7.59 19.79
C LYS A 161 -6.61 -8.45 19.06
N ILE A 162 -6.13 -9.12 18.03
CA ILE A 162 -6.96 -9.91 17.11
C ILE A 162 -6.84 -11.39 17.46
N ALA A 163 -7.96 -11.99 17.82
CA ALA A 163 -8.10 -13.44 17.94
C ALA A 163 -8.37 -14.01 16.53
N ALA A 164 -7.33 -14.21 15.73
CA ALA A 164 -7.42 -14.82 14.42
C ALA A 164 -6.14 -15.57 14.07
N ASP A 165 -6.29 -16.65 13.30
CA ASP A 165 -5.17 -17.43 12.80
C ASP A 165 -4.40 -16.68 11.73
N LEU A 166 -3.09 -16.88 11.71
CA LEU A 166 -2.22 -16.39 10.66
C LEU A 166 -2.14 -17.39 9.51
N PRO A 167 -2.02 -16.91 8.26
CA PRO A 167 -1.86 -17.79 7.11
C PRO A 167 -0.66 -18.72 7.28
N LYS A 168 -0.85 -20.00 7.00
CA LYS A 168 0.25 -20.98 7.01
C LYS A 168 1.07 -20.89 5.72
N LYS A 169 2.37 -21.14 5.81
CA LYS A 169 3.31 -21.14 4.68
C LYS A 169 2.79 -21.97 3.51
N SER A 170 2.27 -23.17 3.79
CA SER A 170 1.72 -24.07 2.76
C SER A 170 0.55 -23.46 1.98
N ALA A 171 -0.37 -22.78 2.68
CA ALA A 171 -1.51 -22.10 2.06
C ALA A 171 -1.04 -20.94 1.16
N VAL A 172 -0.12 -20.11 1.66
CA VAL A 172 0.45 -18.99 0.88
C VAL A 172 1.18 -19.50 -0.36
N VAL A 173 1.99 -20.54 -0.23
CA VAL A 173 2.70 -21.15 -1.38
C VAL A 173 1.74 -21.79 -2.37
N ALA A 174 0.66 -22.41 -1.91
CA ALA A 174 -0.37 -22.95 -2.80
C ALA A 174 -1.03 -21.87 -3.67
N LYS A 175 -1.17 -20.66 -3.17
CA LYS A 175 -1.76 -19.51 -3.90
C LYS A 175 -0.74 -18.74 -4.75
N LEU A 176 0.42 -18.43 -4.17
CA LEU A 176 1.44 -17.61 -4.84
C LEU A 176 2.43 -18.44 -5.67
N GLY A 177 2.44 -19.78 -5.51
CA GLY A 177 3.46 -20.64 -6.08
C GLY A 177 4.83 -20.45 -5.39
N GLN A 178 5.89 -21.02 -5.98
CA GLN A 178 7.24 -20.94 -5.42
C GLN A 178 7.74 -19.48 -5.36
N PRO A 179 8.46 -19.08 -4.30
CA PRO A 179 9.08 -17.78 -4.21
C PRO A 179 10.24 -17.63 -5.21
N PHE A 180 10.63 -16.38 -5.49
CA PHE A 180 11.82 -16.07 -6.26
C PHE A 180 13.11 -16.45 -5.52
N GLU A 181 13.13 -16.25 -4.19
CA GLU A 181 14.27 -16.52 -3.32
C GLU A 181 13.77 -16.91 -1.92
N ILE A 182 14.50 -17.80 -1.25
CA ILE A 182 14.26 -18.18 0.15
C ILE A 182 15.52 -17.84 0.96
N LYS A 183 15.35 -17.03 2.02
CA LYS A 183 16.40 -16.76 3.01
C LYS A 183 16.03 -17.44 4.31
N LYS A 184 16.98 -18.24 4.86
CA LYS A 184 16.80 -18.89 6.15
C LYS A 184 17.49 -18.10 7.23
N GLU A 185 16.75 -17.77 8.28
CA GLU A 185 17.26 -17.19 9.53
C GLU A 185 16.99 -18.16 10.68
N LYS A 186 17.58 -17.89 11.87
CA LYS A 186 17.48 -18.78 13.02
C LYS A 186 16.05 -19.18 13.37
N ASP A 187 15.15 -18.19 13.40
CA ASP A 187 13.78 -18.37 13.91
C ASP A 187 12.71 -18.29 12.81
N LYS A 188 13.11 -17.96 11.57
CA LYS A 188 12.16 -17.73 10.47
C LYS A 188 12.76 -18.02 9.11
N GLU A 189 11.90 -18.33 8.15
CA GLU A 189 12.22 -18.33 6.73
C GLU A 189 11.60 -17.08 6.07
N ILE A 190 12.33 -16.44 5.18
CA ILE A 190 11.85 -15.27 4.41
C ILE A 190 11.71 -15.68 2.97
N TYR A 191 10.48 -15.69 2.48
CA TYR A 191 10.13 -15.95 1.09
C TYR A 191 10.02 -14.62 0.35
N ILE A 192 10.77 -14.47 -0.73
CA ILE A 192 10.80 -13.26 -1.54
C ILE A 192 10.05 -13.53 -2.84
N TYR A 193 9.03 -12.73 -3.08
CA TYR A 193 8.25 -12.73 -4.32
C TYR A 193 8.49 -11.43 -5.06
N ARG A 194 8.45 -11.47 -6.39
CA ARG A 194 8.54 -10.28 -7.24
C ARG A 194 7.33 -10.18 -8.13
N PHE A 195 6.79 -8.98 -8.19
CA PHE A 195 5.66 -8.64 -9.05
C PHE A 195 6.03 -7.44 -9.91
N LEU A 196 5.63 -7.48 -11.15
CA LEU A 196 5.73 -6.38 -12.09
C LEU A 196 4.38 -5.68 -12.18
N LEU A 197 4.35 -4.39 -11.93
CA LEU A 197 3.19 -3.56 -12.19
C LEU A 197 3.06 -3.36 -13.69
N ASP A 198 1.92 -3.73 -14.25
CA ASP A 198 1.55 -3.40 -15.62
C ASP A 198 1.14 -1.93 -15.68
N THR A 199 2.03 -1.08 -16.18
CA THR A 199 1.78 0.36 -16.33
C THR A 199 2.31 0.85 -17.66
N LYS A 200 1.55 1.75 -18.28
CA LYS A 200 1.92 2.33 -19.59
C LYS A 200 2.89 3.50 -19.46
N THR A 201 2.94 4.13 -18.31
CA THR A 201 3.71 5.36 -18.11
C THR A 201 4.37 5.38 -16.75
N ILE A 202 5.68 5.53 -16.75
CA ILE A 202 6.53 5.71 -15.57
C ILE A 202 7.35 6.96 -15.81
N ASP A 203 7.50 7.81 -14.79
CA ASP A 203 8.37 8.99 -14.87
C ASP A 203 9.82 8.53 -15.03
N GLU A 204 10.61 9.25 -15.82
CA GLU A 204 12.03 8.99 -16.03
C GLU A 204 12.80 8.93 -14.69
N GLY A 205 13.64 7.90 -14.53
CA GLY A 205 14.40 7.65 -13.30
C GLY A 205 13.62 6.95 -12.18
N TYR A 206 12.38 6.50 -12.43
CA TYR A 206 11.55 5.78 -11.46
C TYR A 206 11.12 4.38 -11.94
N GLU A 207 11.78 3.82 -12.95
CA GLU A 207 11.46 2.54 -13.59
C GLU A 207 11.48 1.37 -12.57
N ASP A 208 12.33 1.48 -11.53
CA ASP A 208 12.43 0.51 -10.45
C ASP A 208 11.13 0.39 -9.63
N ARG A 209 10.26 1.41 -9.67
CA ARG A 209 8.98 1.42 -8.94
C ARG A 209 7.94 0.49 -9.53
N ALA A 210 8.08 0.08 -10.80
CA ALA A 210 7.22 -0.95 -11.38
C ALA A 210 7.47 -2.34 -10.78
N ILE A 211 8.65 -2.58 -10.19
CA ILE A 211 8.96 -3.87 -9.58
C ILE A 211 8.66 -3.80 -8.08
N SER A 212 7.72 -4.62 -7.66
CA SER A 212 7.35 -4.82 -6.26
C SER A 212 8.05 -6.07 -5.72
N GLU A 213 8.93 -5.89 -4.73
CA GLU A 213 9.54 -7.01 -4.00
C GLU A 213 8.81 -7.19 -2.67
N VAL A 214 8.20 -8.36 -2.48
CA VAL A 214 7.41 -8.73 -1.31
C VAL A 214 8.14 -9.78 -0.51
N LYS A 215 8.42 -9.49 0.76
CA LYS A 215 9.08 -10.39 1.72
C LYS A 215 8.05 -10.91 2.71
N LEU A 216 7.85 -12.20 2.71
CA LEU A 216 6.97 -12.92 3.62
C LEU A 216 7.83 -13.69 4.62
N SER A 217 7.73 -13.35 5.90
CA SER A 217 8.47 -14.04 6.96
C SER A 217 7.58 -15.06 7.64
N PHE A 218 8.00 -16.31 7.61
CA PHE A 218 7.32 -17.44 8.25
C PHE A 218 8.10 -17.90 9.47
N ASP A 219 7.43 -18.09 10.58
CA ASP A 219 7.99 -18.68 11.78
C ASP A 219 8.39 -20.13 11.54
N ASN A 220 9.61 -20.54 11.95
CA ASN A 220 10.12 -21.88 11.70
C ASN A 220 9.37 -22.98 12.47
N LYS A 221 8.81 -22.66 13.65
CA LYS A 221 8.09 -23.64 14.49
C LYS A 221 6.64 -23.77 14.07
N THR A 222 5.93 -22.63 13.97
CA THR A 222 4.48 -22.62 13.70
C THR A 222 4.14 -22.61 12.22
N GLN A 223 5.12 -22.33 11.36
CA GLN A 223 4.96 -22.18 9.91
C GLN A 223 3.96 -21.08 9.51
N GLU A 224 3.73 -20.13 10.40
CA GLU A 224 2.80 -19.03 10.20
C GLU A 224 3.47 -17.82 9.57
N LEU A 225 2.72 -17.10 8.75
CA LEU A 225 3.12 -15.82 8.20
C LEU A 225 3.10 -14.76 9.31
N VAL A 226 4.24 -14.43 9.87
CA VAL A 226 4.36 -13.49 11.00
C VAL A 226 4.63 -12.05 10.56
N ARG A 227 5.11 -11.86 9.32
CA ARG A 227 5.37 -10.52 8.79
C ARG A 227 5.29 -10.51 7.28
N MET A 228 4.66 -9.47 6.75
CA MET A 228 4.77 -9.05 5.36
C MET A 228 5.52 -7.72 5.29
N ALA A 229 6.41 -7.56 4.31
CA ALA A 229 7.02 -6.30 3.96
C ALA A 229 7.16 -6.24 2.44
N GLY A 230 6.80 -5.12 1.84
CA GLY A 230 6.86 -4.96 0.39
C GLY A 230 6.92 -3.50 -0.03
N ARG A 231 7.19 -3.31 -1.33
CA ARG A 231 7.12 -2.02 -1.99
C ARG A 231 6.17 -2.16 -3.17
N PHE A 232 5.04 -1.46 -3.13
CA PHE A 232 4.00 -1.52 -4.14
C PHE A 232 3.84 -0.13 -4.75
N ALA A 233 4.03 0.01 -6.06
CA ALA A 233 3.97 1.29 -6.75
C ALA A 233 4.79 2.40 -6.04
N GLY A 234 5.98 2.05 -5.53
CA GLY A 234 6.85 2.98 -4.79
C GLY A 234 6.53 3.13 -3.29
N LEU A 235 5.35 2.71 -2.82
CA LEU A 235 4.96 2.78 -1.41
C LEU A 235 5.50 1.59 -0.63
N LYS A 236 6.21 1.84 0.47
CA LYS A 236 6.70 0.79 1.37
C LYS A 236 5.65 0.45 2.40
N ILE A 237 5.26 -0.81 2.46
CA ILE A 237 4.32 -1.36 3.44
C ILE A 237 5.03 -2.44 4.24
N SER A 238 4.84 -2.45 5.56
CA SER A 238 5.32 -3.53 6.42
C SER A 238 4.34 -3.75 7.56
N ILE A 239 3.84 -4.98 7.67
CA ILE A 239 2.90 -5.41 8.71
C ILE A 239 3.56 -6.53 9.49
N ASN A 240 3.72 -6.35 10.80
CA ASN A 240 4.12 -7.40 11.73
C ASN A 240 2.85 -7.93 12.41
N TYR A 241 2.35 -9.06 11.94
CA TYR A 241 1.08 -9.64 12.38
C TYR A 241 1.09 -10.02 13.86
N ARG A 242 2.22 -10.52 14.38
CA ARG A 242 2.37 -10.87 15.81
C ARG A 242 2.10 -9.70 16.75
N LYS A 243 2.31 -8.45 16.29
CA LYS A 243 2.01 -7.26 17.09
C LYS A 243 0.52 -6.99 17.27
N PHE A 244 -0.29 -7.49 16.36
CA PHE A 244 -1.74 -7.35 16.40
C PHE A 244 -2.45 -8.59 16.95
N GLN A 245 -1.77 -9.72 17.05
CA GLN A 245 -2.36 -10.99 17.48
C GLN A 245 -2.38 -11.08 19.01
N ASP A 246 -3.46 -11.64 19.57
CA ASP A 246 -3.47 -12.10 20.95
C ASP A 246 -2.40 -13.19 21.12
N LYS A 247 -1.63 -13.09 22.18
CA LYS A 247 -0.74 -14.20 22.54
C LYS A 247 -1.61 -15.39 22.92
N PRO A 248 -1.37 -16.58 22.37
CA PRO A 248 -1.99 -17.77 22.93
C PRO A 248 -1.59 -17.88 24.42
N ALA A 249 -2.53 -18.28 25.26
CA ALA A 249 -2.38 -18.37 26.72
C ALA A 249 -1.30 -19.37 27.20
N ASP A 250 -0.61 -20.07 26.29
CA ASP A 250 0.31 -21.19 26.55
C ASP A 250 1.80 -20.88 26.39
N GLU A 251 2.23 -19.61 26.40
CA GLU A 251 3.68 -19.26 26.41
C GLU A 251 4.07 -18.47 27.66
N SER A 252 3.61 -18.91 28.84
CA SER A 252 4.13 -18.45 30.15
C SER A 252 5.00 -19.52 30.82
#